data_4596897f86109665b99bae98445732f3
#
_entry.id   4596897f86109665b99bae98445732f3
#
_cell.length_a   1.000
_cell.length_b   1.000
_cell.length_c   1.000
_cell.angle_alpha   90.00
_cell.angle_beta   90.00
_cell.angle_gamma   90.00
#
_symmetry.space_group_name_H-M   'P 1'
#
loop_
_entity.id
_entity.type
_entity.pdbx_description
1 polymer ?
#
loop_
_entity_poly.entity_id
_entity_poly.type
_entity_poly.pdbx_seq_one_letter_code
_entity_poly.pdbx_strand_id
1 'polypeptide(L)'
;MNSNISRPLRIALTKGRLEKDTVALLEKLGYDCTAVHEKGRKLILPVGDDIEVVLAKAADVITYVENGVCDLGVVGKDTIIEMSGKFFELSDLGFGKCRFALAGKKGENFYEGTHVRTIATKYPNVARTFFEKKNMDVDIVKIEGSVELAPLLGLSLIHISEPTRRSYIS
;
A
#
# COMPACT_ATOMS: atom_id res chain seq x y z
N MET A 1 6.40 36.69 -4.27
CA MET A 1 7.48 35.70 -4.41
C MET A 1 7.08 34.78 -5.55
N ASN A 2 7.59 35.05 -6.77
CA ASN A 2 7.33 34.16 -7.92
C ASN A 2 8.26 32.96 -7.81
N SER A 3 7.78 31.85 -7.28
CA SER A 3 8.46 30.58 -7.44
C SER A 3 8.23 30.11 -8.87
N ASN A 4 9.20 30.38 -9.75
CA ASN A 4 9.31 29.71 -11.05
C ASN A 4 9.51 28.22 -10.79
N ILE A 5 8.44 27.48 -10.64
CA ILE A 5 8.48 26.02 -10.74
C ILE A 5 8.65 25.75 -12.24
N SER A 6 9.88 25.44 -12.65
CA SER A 6 10.24 25.23 -14.06
C SER A 6 9.65 23.94 -14.68
N ARG A 7 8.94 23.13 -13.89
CA ARG A 7 8.30 21.89 -14.31
C ARG A 7 6.95 21.69 -13.60
N PRO A 8 6.02 20.89 -14.17
CA PRO A 8 4.78 20.51 -13.51
C PRO A 8 5.03 19.83 -12.15
N LEU A 9 4.07 19.96 -11.23
CA LEU A 9 4.06 19.23 -9.96
C LEU A 9 3.90 17.73 -10.22
N ARG A 10 4.84 16.92 -9.82
CA ARG A 10 4.79 15.47 -10.02
C ARG A 10 4.15 14.77 -8.84
N ILE A 11 3.06 14.03 -9.11
CA ILE A 11 2.34 13.24 -8.12
C ILE A 11 2.45 11.77 -8.48
N ALA A 12 3.14 10.98 -7.65
CA ALA A 12 3.19 9.53 -7.80
C ALA A 12 1.92 8.90 -7.23
N LEU A 13 1.23 8.08 -8.03
CA LEU A 13 0.01 7.38 -7.62
C LEU A 13 0.21 5.86 -7.62
N THR A 14 -0.24 5.21 -6.56
CA THR A 14 -0.34 3.75 -6.53
C THR A 14 -1.42 3.27 -7.49
N LYS A 15 -1.05 2.42 -8.47
CA LYS A 15 -1.97 1.83 -9.44
C LYS A 15 -3.14 1.11 -8.77
N GLY A 16 -4.31 1.20 -9.38
CA GLY A 16 -5.50 0.47 -8.98
C GLY A 16 -6.54 1.35 -8.30
N ARG A 17 -7.04 0.95 -7.12
CA ARG A 17 -8.14 1.66 -6.44
C ARG A 17 -7.73 3.09 -6.04
N LEU A 18 -6.56 3.26 -5.41
CA LEU A 18 -6.09 4.58 -5.00
C LEU A 18 -5.87 5.54 -6.18
N GLU A 19 -5.40 5.03 -7.32
CA GLU A 19 -5.32 5.81 -8.55
C GLU A 19 -6.70 6.36 -8.93
N LYS A 20 -7.72 5.49 -8.99
CA LYS A 20 -9.08 5.88 -9.36
C LYS A 20 -9.68 6.90 -8.41
N ASP A 21 -9.53 6.68 -7.11
CA ASP A 21 -10.07 7.56 -6.08
C ASP A 21 -9.36 8.94 -6.11
N THR A 22 -8.04 8.95 -6.37
CA THR A 22 -7.26 10.18 -6.49
C THR A 22 -7.62 10.96 -7.76
N VAL A 23 -7.76 10.27 -8.89
CA VAL A 23 -8.20 10.90 -10.15
C VAL A 23 -9.57 11.54 -9.97
N ALA A 24 -10.52 10.83 -9.36
CA ALA A 24 -11.85 11.39 -9.07
C ALA A 24 -11.80 12.62 -8.13
N LEU A 25 -10.82 12.66 -7.20
CA LEU A 25 -10.59 13.86 -6.38
C LEU A 25 -10.05 15.02 -7.21
N LEU A 26 -9.08 14.79 -8.09
CA LEU A 26 -8.53 15.83 -8.98
C LEU A 26 -9.58 16.40 -9.91
N GLU A 27 -10.45 15.55 -10.49
CA GLU A 27 -11.58 15.98 -11.32
C GLU A 27 -12.58 16.87 -10.55
N LYS A 28 -12.88 16.52 -9.29
CA LYS A 28 -13.72 17.36 -8.41
C LYS A 28 -13.09 18.72 -8.13
N LEU A 29 -11.77 18.82 -8.16
CA LEU A 29 -11.02 20.05 -8.02
C LEU A 29 -10.93 20.85 -9.34
N GLY A 30 -11.47 20.31 -10.44
CA GLY A 30 -11.53 20.97 -11.75
C GLY A 30 -10.36 20.66 -12.69
N TYR A 31 -9.51 19.67 -12.35
CA TYR A 31 -8.41 19.24 -13.23
C TYR A 31 -8.91 18.33 -14.35
N ASP A 32 -8.37 18.51 -15.56
CA ASP A 32 -8.61 17.60 -16.68
C ASP A 32 -7.76 16.33 -16.54
N CYS A 33 -8.41 15.20 -16.27
CA CYS A 33 -7.78 13.88 -16.13
C CYS A 33 -7.98 12.98 -17.37
N THR A 34 -8.40 13.50 -18.51
CA THR A 34 -8.64 12.72 -19.75
C THR A 34 -7.45 11.86 -20.13
N ALA A 35 -6.22 12.40 -20.06
CA ALA A 35 -5.01 11.65 -20.37
C ALA A 35 -4.78 10.43 -19.44
N VAL A 36 -5.27 10.50 -18.19
CA VAL A 36 -5.15 9.38 -17.24
C VAL A 36 -6.17 8.29 -17.58
N HIS A 37 -7.38 8.64 -18.00
CA HIS A 37 -8.39 7.68 -18.44
C HIS A 37 -7.97 6.97 -19.73
N GLU A 38 -7.33 7.68 -20.65
CA GLU A 38 -6.86 7.17 -21.94
C GLU A 38 -5.39 6.71 -21.91
N LYS A 39 -4.86 6.43 -20.74
CA LYS A 39 -3.42 6.20 -20.53
C LYS A 39 -2.78 5.11 -21.39
N GLY A 40 -3.54 4.09 -21.82
CA GLY A 40 -2.99 2.92 -22.51
C GLY A 40 -1.87 2.26 -21.69
N ARG A 41 -0.64 2.26 -22.23
CA ARG A 41 0.56 1.74 -21.54
C ARG A 41 1.42 2.83 -20.90
N LYS A 42 1.04 4.09 -21.00
CA LYS A 42 1.81 5.21 -20.45
C LYS A 42 1.75 5.19 -18.92
N LEU A 43 2.82 5.60 -18.28
CA LEU A 43 2.95 5.65 -16.82
C LEU A 43 3.18 7.07 -16.31
N ILE A 44 3.45 8.02 -17.21
CA ILE A 44 3.63 9.45 -16.93
C ILE A 44 2.60 10.18 -17.78
N LEU A 45 1.74 10.96 -17.16
CA LEU A 45 0.52 11.48 -17.75
C LEU A 45 0.27 12.92 -17.28
N PRO A 46 -0.01 13.87 -18.18
CA PRO A 46 -0.39 15.20 -17.78
C PRO A 46 -1.80 15.21 -17.17
N VAL A 47 -2.02 16.11 -16.23
CA VAL A 47 -3.31 16.40 -15.61
C VAL A 47 -3.46 17.93 -15.55
N GLY A 48 -4.25 18.50 -16.45
CA GLY A 48 -4.21 19.92 -16.71
C GLY A 48 -2.82 20.38 -17.19
N ASP A 49 -2.51 21.65 -16.94
CA ASP A 49 -1.23 22.26 -17.34
C ASP A 49 -0.14 22.19 -16.26
N ASP A 50 -0.53 22.01 -15.01
CA ASP A 50 0.33 22.18 -13.82
C ASP A 50 0.75 20.90 -13.13
N ILE A 51 0.11 19.76 -13.45
CA ILE A 51 0.33 18.48 -12.78
C ILE A 51 0.77 17.40 -13.76
N GLU A 52 1.71 16.58 -13.33
CA GLU A 52 2.12 15.35 -13.99
C GLU A 52 1.92 14.16 -13.02
N VAL A 53 1.11 13.19 -13.41
CA VAL A 53 0.87 11.98 -12.64
C VAL A 53 1.84 10.89 -13.07
N VAL A 54 2.48 10.22 -12.10
CA VAL A 54 3.36 9.07 -12.30
C VAL A 54 2.72 7.83 -11.68
N LEU A 55 2.40 6.83 -12.50
CA LEU A 55 1.75 5.59 -12.04
C LEU A 55 2.79 4.54 -11.67
N ALA A 56 2.80 4.12 -10.41
CA ALA A 56 3.81 3.21 -9.87
C ALA A 56 3.21 2.12 -8.96
N LYS A 57 4.04 1.18 -8.50
CA LYS A 57 3.71 0.30 -7.37
C LYS A 57 3.82 1.09 -6.07
N ALA A 58 3.10 0.68 -5.03
CA ALA A 58 3.05 1.40 -3.76
C ALA A 58 4.45 1.68 -3.15
N ALA A 59 5.33 0.69 -3.13
CA ALA A 59 6.69 0.85 -2.62
C ALA A 59 7.51 1.84 -3.47
N ASP A 60 7.35 1.81 -4.81
CA ASP A 60 8.07 2.71 -5.71
C ASP A 60 7.62 4.16 -5.54
N VAL A 61 6.34 4.39 -5.21
CA VAL A 61 5.82 5.75 -4.92
C VAL A 61 6.59 6.39 -3.78
N ILE A 62 6.82 5.65 -2.69
CA ILE A 62 7.62 6.14 -1.55
C ILE A 62 9.05 6.44 -2.00
N THR A 63 9.68 5.52 -2.72
CA THR A 63 11.04 5.69 -3.23
C THR A 63 11.18 6.93 -4.13
N TYR A 64 10.19 7.22 -4.98
CA TYR A 64 10.22 8.38 -5.86
C TYR A 64 10.09 9.70 -5.10
N VAL A 65 9.30 9.73 -4.05
CA VAL A 65 9.18 10.92 -3.18
C VAL A 65 10.45 11.13 -2.36
N GLU A 66 10.99 10.09 -1.73
CA GLU A 66 12.22 10.17 -0.94
C GLU A 66 13.43 10.69 -1.73
N ASN A 67 13.50 10.31 -3.01
CA ASN A 67 14.61 10.71 -3.88
C ASN A 67 14.30 12.00 -4.68
N GLY A 68 13.20 12.69 -4.41
CA GLY A 68 12.84 13.95 -5.08
C GLY A 68 12.49 13.79 -6.57
N VAL A 69 12.22 12.57 -7.03
CA VAL A 69 11.74 12.29 -8.40
C VAL A 69 10.29 12.77 -8.56
N CYS A 70 9.48 12.56 -7.51
CA CYS A 70 8.13 13.10 -7.40
C CYS A 70 8.04 14.01 -6.17
N ASP A 71 7.22 15.05 -6.28
CA ASP A 71 7.02 16.04 -5.22
C ASP A 71 6.05 15.52 -4.16
N LEU A 72 5.03 14.76 -4.60
CA LEU A 72 4.02 14.14 -3.75
C LEU A 72 3.83 12.68 -4.12
N GLY A 73 3.28 11.89 -3.18
CA GLY A 73 2.90 10.50 -3.40
C GLY A 73 1.59 10.16 -2.71
N VAL A 74 0.74 9.38 -3.38
CA VAL A 74 -0.49 8.83 -2.81
C VAL A 74 -0.35 7.33 -2.66
N VAL A 75 -0.31 6.86 -1.42
CA VAL A 75 -0.12 5.45 -1.05
C VAL A 75 -1.06 5.05 0.08
N GLY A 76 -1.23 3.76 0.28
CA GLY A 76 -1.93 3.25 1.46
C GLY A 76 -1.12 3.46 2.74
N LYS A 77 -1.82 3.65 3.86
CA LYS A 77 -1.21 3.78 5.19
C LYS A 77 -0.42 2.52 5.58
N ASP A 78 -0.85 1.36 5.11
CA ASP A 78 -0.15 0.08 5.23
C ASP A 78 1.28 0.14 4.66
N THR A 79 1.43 0.71 3.47
CA THR A 79 2.74 0.90 2.83
C THR A 79 3.59 1.91 3.58
N ILE A 80 3.01 3.00 4.08
CA ILE A 80 3.70 4.00 4.90
C ILE A 80 4.29 3.36 6.15
N ILE A 81 3.49 2.56 6.87
CA ILE A 81 3.93 1.88 8.11
C ILE A 81 5.00 0.83 7.80
N GLU A 82 4.84 0.08 6.71
CA GLU A 82 5.78 -0.99 6.34
C GLU A 82 7.14 -0.45 5.90
N MET A 83 7.16 0.64 5.12
CA MET A 83 8.40 1.15 4.51
C MET A 83 9.24 2.00 5.46
N SER A 84 8.62 2.67 6.45
CA SER A 84 9.31 3.51 7.47
C SER A 84 10.35 4.47 6.89
N GLY A 85 10.01 5.18 5.79
CA GLY A 85 10.95 5.99 5.03
C GLY A 85 11.13 7.43 5.56
N LYS A 86 11.96 8.22 4.85
CA LYS A 86 12.23 9.64 5.13
C LYS A 86 11.30 10.54 4.32
N PHE A 87 10.06 10.64 4.72
CA PHE A 87 9.04 11.48 4.09
C PHE A 87 8.10 12.07 5.15
N PHE A 88 7.34 13.07 4.74
CA PHE A 88 6.30 13.65 5.58
C PHE A 88 4.93 13.16 5.12
N GLU A 89 4.11 12.73 6.07
CA GLU A 89 2.69 12.49 5.83
C GLU A 89 1.95 13.83 5.93
N LEU A 90 1.42 14.31 4.81
CA LEU A 90 0.81 15.64 4.72
C LEU A 90 -0.68 15.61 5.09
N SER A 91 -1.42 14.60 4.62
CA SER A 91 -2.88 14.52 4.82
C SER A 91 -3.40 13.11 4.62
N ASP A 92 -4.48 12.77 5.35
CA ASP A 92 -5.34 11.63 5.05
C ASP A 92 -6.44 12.07 4.06
N LEU A 93 -6.46 11.45 2.88
CA LEU A 93 -7.42 11.78 1.83
C LEU A 93 -8.83 11.19 2.10
N GLY A 94 -9.00 10.41 3.17
CA GLY A 94 -10.28 9.88 3.64
C GLY A 94 -10.84 8.70 2.83
N PHE A 95 -10.14 8.22 1.81
CA PHE A 95 -10.51 7.06 1.01
C PHE A 95 -9.48 5.92 1.11
N GLY A 96 -9.78 4.78 0.46
CA GLY A 96 -8.88 3.62 0.46
C GLY A 96 -8.70 2.96 1.82
N LYS A 97 -9.65 3.12 2.75
CA LYS A 97 -9.59 2.54 4.10
C LYS A 97 -9.47 1.03 4.05
N CYS A 98 -8.51 0.49 4.76
CA CYS A 98 -8.25 -0.93 4.91
C CYS A 98 -7.98 -1.31 6.37
N ARG A 99 -7.90 -2.60 6.64
CA ARG A 99 -7.47 -3.14 7.93
C ARG A 99 -6.69 -4.41 7.71
N PHE A 100 -5.70 -4.65 8.54
CA PHE A 100 -5.04 -5.95 8.59
C PHE A 100 -5.91 -6.98 9.31
N ALA A 101 -5.88 -8.20 8.83
CA ALA A 101 -6.49 -9.34 9.48
C ALA A 101 -5.46 -10.46 9.65
N LEU A 102 -5.48 -11.08 10.81
CA LEU A 102 -4.77 -12.33 11.07
C LEU A 102 -5.69 -13.46 10.63
N ALA A 103 -5.25 -14.28 9.70
CA ALA A 103 -6.03 -15.40 9.19
C ALA A 103 -5.25 -16.70 9.31
N GLY A 104 -5.92 -17.76 9.73
CA GLY A 104 -5.37 -19.09 9.93
C GLY A 104 -6.38 -20.17 9.62
N LYS A 105 -6.03 -21.43 9.85
CA LYS A 105 -6.94 -22.57 9.65
C LYS A 105 -8.10 -22.50 10.62
N LYS A 106 -9.29 -22.84 10.14
CA LYS A 106 -10.50 -22.88 10.94
C LYS A 106 -10.35 -23.91 12.06
N GLY A 107 -10.65 -23.51 13.32
CA GLY A 107 -10.58 -24.39 14.50
C GLY A 107 -9.23 -24.38 15.22
N GLU A 108 -8.20 -23.71 14.67
CA GLU A 108 -6.95 -23.49 15.38
C GLU A 108 -7.01 -22.19 16.19
N ASN A 109 -6.72 -22.27 17.49
CA ASN A 109 -6.57 -21.07 18.32
C ASN A 109 -5.14 -20.57 18.23
N PHE A 110 -4.95 -19.42 17.60
CA PHE A 110 -3.64 -18.82 17.41
C PHE A 110 -2.94 -18.47 18.74
N TYR A 111 -3.70 -18.09 19.73
CA TYR A 111 -3.16 -17.60 21.00
C TYR A 111 -2.86 -18.72 22.02
N GLU A 112 -3.15 -19.97 21.67
CA GLU A 112 -2.89 -21.13 22.52
C GLU A 112 -1.61 -21.86 22.12
N GLY A 113 -0.86 -22.34 23.11
CA GLY A 113 0.36 -23.15 22.94
C GLY A 113 1.65 -22.38 23.18
N THR A 114 2.74 -23.14 23.40
CA THR A 114 4.07 -22.63 23.77
C THR A 114 5.04 -22.57 22.58
N HIS A 115 4.59 -22.92 21.38
CA HIS A 115 5.46 -22.95 20.20
C HIS A 115 5.51 -21.59 19.50
N VAL A 116 6.70 -21.21 19.05
CA VAL A 116 6.88 -20.05 18.16
C VAL A 116 6.06 -20.28 16.89
N ARG A 117 5.24 -19.29 16.52
CA ARG A 117 4.35 -19.37 15.35
C ARG A 117 5.01 -18.73 14.15
N THR A 118 4.92 -19.37 13.00
CA THR A 118 5.39 -18.81 11.74
C THR A 118 4.27 -18.03 11.06
N ILE A 119 4.54 -16.77 10.74
CA ILE A 119 3.62 -15.81 10.13
C ILE A 119 4.09 -15.48 8.72
N ALA A 120 3.26 -15.73 7.72
CA ALA A 120 3.53 -15.31 6.35
C ALA A 120 2.85 -13.97 6.08
N THR A 121 3.56 -12.99 5.50
CA THR A 121 3.00 -11.68 5.23
C THR A 121 3.80 -10.90 4.18
N LYS A 122 3.14 -9.95 3.50
CA LYS A 122 3.80 -8.90 2.71
C LYS A 122 4.35 -7.76 3.56
N TYR A 123 3.92 -7.68 4.83
CA TYR A 123 4.13 -6.56 5.73
C TYR A 123 4.87 -7.01 7.01
N PRO A 124 6.14 -7.43 6.90
CA PRO A 124 6.91 -7.94 8.03
C PRO A 124 7.08 -6.93 9.18
N ASN A 125 7.24 -5.64 8.88
CA ASN A 125 7.41 -4.62 9.89
C ASN A 125 6.11 -4.35 10.66
N VAL A 126 4.97 -4.32 9.95
CA VAL A 126 3.64 -4.25 10.57
C VAL A 126 3.40 -5.46 11.47
N ALA A 127 3.71 -6.68 10.98
CA ALA A 127 3.55 -7.90 11.75
C ALA A 127 4.42 -7.89 13.01
N ARG A 128 5.70 -7.56 12.89
CA ARG A 128 6.63 -7.48 14.02
C ARG A 128 6.10 -6.55 15.10
N THR A 129 5.76 -5.31 14.73
CA THR A 129 5.22 -4.32 15.67
C THR A 129 3.92 -4.78 16.35
N PHE A 130 3.06 -5.50 15.63
CA PHE A 130 1.83 -6.04 16.19
C PHE A 130 2.10 -7.10 17.25
N PHE A 131 3.00 -8.07 16.99
CA PHE A 131 3.29 -9.16 17.92
C PHE A 131 4.16 -8.71 19.09
N GLU A 132 5.11 -7.80 18.89
CA GLU A 132 5.87 -7.16 19.97
C GLU A 132 4.95 -6.49 20.99
N LYS A 133 3.94 -5.73 20.54
CA LYS A 133 2.93 -5.11 21.42
C LYS A 133 2.10 -6.14 22.21
N LYS A 134 2.06 -7.37 21.78
CA LYS A 134 1.37 -8.48 22.45
C LYS A 134 2.31 -9.35 23.30
N ASN A 135 3.61 -9.00 23.35
CA ASN A 135 4.66 -9.82 23.98
C ASN A 135 4.67 -11.26 23.45
N MET A 136 4.54 -11.40 22.13
CA MET A 136 4.53 -12.70 21.46
C MET A 136 5.71 -12.82 20.51
N ASP A 137 6.51 -13.88 20.69
CA ASP A 137 7.56 -14.25 19.74
C ASP A 137 6.96 -14.99 18.54
N VAL A 138 7.31 -14.54 17.35
CA VAL A 138 6.86 -15.13 16.09
C VAL A 138 7.98 -15.13 15.05
N ASP A 139 8.02 -16.17 14.23
CA ASP A 139 8.86 -16.21 13.04
C ASP A 139 8.11 -15.56 11.87
N ILE A 140 8.69 -14.54 11.26
CA ILE A 140 8.05 -13.80 10.17
C ILE A 140 8.71 -14.16 8.84
N VAL A 141 7.90 -14.70 7.92
CA VAL A 141 8.30 -15.02 6.55
C VAL A 141 7.69 -14.01 5.60
N LYS A 142 8.55 -13.24 4.94
CA LYS A 142 8.11 -12.29 3.92
C LYS A 142 7.72 -13.01 2.64
N ILE A 143 6.52 -12.71 2.13
CA ILE A 143 5.99 -13.21 0.86
C ILE A 143 5.51 -12.04 0.02
N GLU A 144 5.99 -11.92 -1.21
CA GLU A 144 5.58 -10.85 -2.14
C GLU A 144 4.31 -11.18 -2.93
N GLY A 145 4.02 -12.46 -3.10
CA GLY A 145 2.88 -12.96 -3.88
C GLY A 145 1.63 -13.23 -3.06
N SER A 146 0.95 -14.34 -3.39
CA SER A 146 -0.28 -14.81 -2.74
C SER A 146 0.02 -15.40 -1.37
N VAL A 147 -0.16 -14.61 -0.34
CA VAL A 147 0.12 -15.00 1.06
C VAL A 147 -0.81 -16.13 1.50
N GLU A 148 -1.99 -16.23 0.91
CA GLU A 148 -3.01 -17.24 1.17
C GLU A 148 -2.52 -18.67 0.86
N LEU A 149 -1.51 -18.81 0.00
CA LEU A 149 -0.92 -20.11 -0.33
C LEU A 149 0.03 -20.63 0.75
N ALA A 150 0.58 -19.76 1.59
CA ALA A 150 1.56 -20.13 2.60
C ALA A 150 1.05 -21.24 3.56
N PRO A 151 -0.17 -21.16 4.13
CA PRO A 151 -0.72 -22.23 4.96
C PRO A 151 -0.99 -23.51 4.18
N LEU A 152 -1.38 -23.41 2.90
CA LEU A 152 -1.66 -24.57 2.05
C LEU A 152 -0.41 -25.35 1.68
N LEU A 153 0.72 -24.65 1.56
CA LEU A 153 2.04 -25.22 1.26
C LEU A 153 2.81 -25.64 2.53
N GLY A 154 2.22 -25.49 3.72
CA GLY A 154 2.86 -25.83 4.98
C GLY A 154 3.97 -24.87 5.41
N LEU A 155 4.12 -23.72 4.76
CA LEU A 155 5.15 -22.74 5.08
C LEU A 155 4.82 -21.97 6.37
N SER A 156 3.53 -21.74 6.63
CA SER A 156 3.07 -21.09 7.85
C SER A 156 1.71 -21.62 8.26
N LEU A 157 1.35 -21.49 9.53
CA LEU A 157 0.00 -21.80 10.01
C LEU A 157 -0.95 -20.62 9.83
N ILE A 158 -0.40 -19.40 9.68
CA ILE A 158 -1.15 -18.16 9.76
C ILE A 158 -0.53 -17.13 8.82
N HIS A 159 -1.36 -16.24 8.28
CA HIS A 159 -0.91 -15.11 7.48
C HIS A 159 -1.60 -13.80 7.89
N ILE A 160 -0.92 -12.68 7.66
CA ILE A 160 -1.47 -11.34 7.80
C ILE A 160 -1.64 -10.75 6.40
N SER A 161 -2.87 -10.39 6.07
CA SER A 161 -3.19 -9.74 4.80
C SER A 161 -4.20 -8.63 4.98
N GLU A 162 -4.21 -7.71 4.03
CA GLU A 162 -5.33 -6.80 3.85
C GLU A 162 -6.49 -7.59 3.22
N PRO A 163 -7.66 -7.73 3.87
CA PRO A 163 -8.77 -8.45 3.27
C PRO A 163 -9.30 -7.68 2.06
N THR A 164 -8.92 -8.12 0.87
CA THR A 164 -9.61 -7.74 -0.36
C THR A 164 -11.04 -8.25 -0.28
N ARG A 165 -12.01 -7.41 -0.67
CA ARG A 165 -13.44 -7.74 -0.63
C ARG A 165 -13.70 -9.14 -1.19
N ARG A 166 -14.23 -10.02 -0.31
CA ARG A 166 -14.93 -11.27 -0.58
C ARG A 166 -14.30 -12.23 -1.60
N SER A 167 -13.66 -13.26 -1.12
CA SER A 167 -13.99 -14.61 -1.52
C SER A 167 -14.22 -15.41 -0.24
N TYR A 168 -15.48 -15.73 0.04
CA TYR A 168 -15.81 -16.81 0.95
C TYR A 168 -15.39 -18.09 0.24
N ILE A 169 -14.39 -18.76 0.74
CA ILE A 169 -14.19 -20.17 0.46
C ILE A 169 -15.00 -20.88 1.55
N SER A 170 -16.14 -21.41 1.12
CA SER A 170 -16.97 -22.34 1.89
C SER A 170 -16.26 -23.67 2.03
#